data_28aef3d7842289e31b199c0299c8d4a0
#
_entry.id   28aef3d7842289e31b199c0299c8d4a0
#
_cell.length_a   1.000
_cell.length_b   1.000
_cell.length_c   1.000
_cell.angle_alpha   90.00
_cell.angle_beta   90.00
_cell.angle_gamma   90.00
#
_symmetry.space_group_name_H-M   'P 1'
#
loop_
_entity.id
_entity.type
_entity.pdbx_description
1 polymer ?
#
loop_
_entity_poly.entity_id
_entity_poly.type
_entity_poly.pdbx_seq_one_letter_code
_entity_poly.pdbx_strand_id
1 'polypeptide(L)'
;MAASLPALPGPTRAYGGYALALLALLNLLSYVNRNVIFGLVPPIELDLHLTDTHIGWIASAFVLLFSVAVFPFGVLSDLRSRRAVAAAGVVVWSLFAFLAGLSRGFWMLFLTRAAVGIGAAAFAAAAASLVADYFPGQKRAVALGVFSAGIPIGGVLGIALGGQLEALYGWRIAMMAVAVPGFLLAALVARLTDPSRPPPTLTVRQYWRQLELGANEALRAVWPLIIGASVGALAAWVLNRQHGATSSLDTAALATGIGIGLAGNLVLVVRRNRRTDGTFDFSPSGSVNDALTEMRLAVDTVLRTPTLKYLFVGGALVSFGMNGLVGWAPTFMSRTLGLTVAQGTLLLGQWGLLAGTAGTIAGGFLADWLGKFTGRGRMLVSSLGLLVGGPLAIWLLAVRDLGVFVPVFAVAFFFLTLYNGPVIAAVFDVAPARIGATVVGAYLLFIHVAGDAIALPLVGFLSDRFGIDRAIFILPSAAIAGGLVLFLGVQTVLRDMAFVAARTTATHPVVRVP
;
A
#
# COMPACT_ATOMS: atom_id res chain seq x y z
N MET A 1 -42.94 8.11 24.28
CA MET A 1 -43.15 7.66 22.88
C MET A 1 -42.31 8.56 21.95
N ALA A 2 -41.12 8.15 21.61
CA ALA A 2 -40.33 8.84 20.61
C ALA A 2 -40.80 8.33 19.22
N ALA A 3 -41.45 9.18 18.46
CA ALA A 3 -41.86 8.88 17.10
C ALA A 3 -40.62 8.56 16.27
N SER A 4 -40.52 7.32 15.78
CA SER A 4 -39.51 6.93 14.80
C SER A 4 -39.76 7.73 13.51
N LEU A 5 -38.87 8.65 13.19
CA LEU A 5 -38.85 9.31 11.87
C LEU A 5 -38.81 8.23 10.78
N PRO A 6 -39.64 8.33 9.75
CA PRO A 6 -39.60 7.37 8.64
C PRO A 6 -38.23 7.38 8.01
N ALA A 7 -37.62 6.20 7.89
CA ALA A 7 -36.37 6.02 7.19
C ALA A 7 -36.54 6.55 5.74
N LEU A 8 -35.74 7.54 5.35
CA LEU A 8 -35.70 8.02 3.99
C LEU A 8 -35.45 6.82 3.03
N PRO A 9 -36.16 6.72 1.91
CA PRO A 9 -35.97 5.60 1.00
C PRO A 9 -34.50 5.54 0.59
N GLY A 10 -33.87 4.40 0.87
CA GLY A 10 -32.50 4.13 0.45
C GLY A 10 -32.36 4.22 -1.07
N PRO A 11 -31.15 4.47 -1.59
CA PRO A 11 -30.93 4.59 -3.02
C PRO A 11 -31.45 3.35 -3.75
N THR A 12 -32.13 3.55 -4.88
CA THR A 12 -32.65 2.45 -5.71
C THR A 12 -31.52 1.51 -6.11
N ARG A 13 -31.81 0.23 -6.35
CA ARG A 13 -30.80 -0.77 -6.80
C ARG A 13 -30.03 -0.31 -8.04
N ALA A 14 -30.71 0.34 -9.00
CA ALA A 14 -30.09 0.88 -10.20
C ALA A 14 -29.08 1.99 -9.87
N TYR A 15 -29.43 2.88 -8.95
CA TYR A 15 -28.56 3.96 -8.54
C TYR A 15 -27.31 3.45 -7.78
N GLY A 16 -27.48 2.46 -6.89
CA GLY A 16 -26.36 1.80 -6.22
C GLY A 16 -25.40 1.14 -7.21
N GLY A 17 -25.94 0.47 -8.25
CA GLY A 17 -25.14 -0.11 -9.33
C GLY A 17 -24.33 0.93 -10.11
N TYR A 18 -24.96 2.06 -10.47
CA TYR A 18 -24.27 3.19 -11.11
C TYR A 18 -23.15 3.76 -10.24
N ALA A 19 -23.42 3.99 -8.95
CA ALA A 19 -22.43 4.51 -8.01
C ALA A 19 -21.24 3.55 -7.86
N LEU A 20 -21.49 2.24 -7.74
CA LEU A 20 -20.45 1.22 -7.67
C LEU A 20 -19.59 1.20 -8.95
N ALA A 21 -20.22 1.22 -10.13
CA ALA A 21 -19.50 1.22 -11.41
C ALA A 21 -18.60 2.46 -11.55
N LEU A 22 -19.12 3.64 -11.19
CA LEU A 22 -18.36 4.90 -11.22
C LEU A 22 -17.17 4.86 -10.24
N LEU A 23 -17.41 4.43 -9.00
CA LEU A 23 -16.34 4.36 -7.98
C LEU A 23 -15.30 3.29 -8.31
N ALA A 24 -15.70 2.13 -8.85
CA ALA A 24 -14.80 1.08 -9.30
C ALA A 24 -13.95 1.54 -10.51
N LEU A 25 -14.54 2.25 -11.47
CA LEU A 25 -13.82 2.83 -12.60
C LEU A 25 -12.79 3.87 -12.12
N LEU A 26 -13.15 4.69 -11.15
CA LEU A 26 -12.21 5.65 -10.54
C LEU A 26 -11.10 4.97 -9.75
N ASN A 27 -11.41 3.87 -9.04
CA ASN A 27 -10.37 3.09 -8.37
C ASN A 27 -9.39 2.50 -9.38
N LEU A 28 -9.90 1.93 -10.48
CA LEU A 28 -9.08 1.47 -11.59
C LEU A 28 -8.20 2.60 -12.15
N LEU A 29 -8.79 3.77 -12.44
CA LEU A 29 -8.06 4.94 -12.96
C LEU A 29 -6.99 5.45 -11.97
N SER A 30 -7.28 5.43 -10.66
CA SER A 30 -6.31 5.78 -9.62
C SER A 30 -5.07 4.87 -9.69
N TYR A 31 -5.27 3.56 -9.85
CA TYR A 31 -4.16 2.61 -10.00
C TYR A 31 -3.46 2.70 -11.35
N VAL A 32 -4.17 3.07 -12.44
CA VAL A 32 -3.54 3.43 -13.72
C VAL A 32 -2.59 4.62 -13.52
N ASN A 33 -3.06 5.70 -12.90
CA ASN A 33 -2.23 6.89 -12.62
C ASN A 33 -1.05 6.61 -11.67
N ARG A 34 -1.24 5.69 -10.70
CA ARG A 34 -0.16 5.24 -9.81
C ARG A 34 0.96 4.56 -10.60
N ASN A 35 0.61 3.65 -11.50
CA ASN A 35 1.56 2.71 -12.10
C ASN A 35 2.06 3.12 -13.50
N VAL A 36 1.45 4.11 -14.14
CA VAL A 36 1.86 4.60 -15.48
C VAL A 36 3.34 4.96 -15.53
N ILE A 37 3.90 5.50 -14.46
CA ILE A 37 5.31 5.91 -14.38
C ILE A 37 6.28 4.75 -14.64
N PHE A 38 5.95 3.53 -14.23
CA PHE A 38 6.82 2.36 -14.43
C PHE A 38 6.95 1.96 -15.91
N GLY A 39 5.96 2.32 -16.73
CA GLY A 39 6.05 2.21 -18.19
C GLY A 39 6.75 3.38 -18.87
N LEU A 40 7.21 4.38 -18.11
CA LEU A 40 7.79 5.61 -18.64
C LEU A 40 9.21 5.86 -18.12
N VAL A 41 9.79 4.95 -17.33
CA VAL A 41 11.07 5.16 -16.66
C VAL A 41 12.19 5.50 -17.65
N PRO A 42 12.51 4.69 -18.68
CA PRO A 42 13.63 4.98 -19.57
C PRO A 42 13.52 6.34 -20.28
N PRO A 43 12.37 6.73 -20.88
CA PRO A 43 12.26 8.03 -21.53
C PRO A 43 12.32 9.22 -20.56
N ILE A 44 11.81 9.07 -19.33
CA ILE A 44 11.91 10.11 -18.29
C ILE A 44 13.37 10.33 -17.87
N GLU A 45 14.13 9.25 -17.68
CA GLU A 45 15.55 9.31 -17.33
C GLU A 45 16.37 10.02 -18.38
N LEU A 46 16.16 9.67 -19.64
CA LEU A 46 16.87 10.28 -20.77
C LEU A 46 16.55 11.77 -20.92
N ASP A 47 15.29 12.14 -20.82
CA ASP A 47 14.83 13.51 -21.07
C ASP A 47 15.13 14.48 -19.92
N LEU A 48 15.04 14.00 -18.68
CA LEU A 48 15.29 14.80 -17.47
C LEU A 48 16.67 14.58 -16.86
N HIS A 49 17.53 13.76 -17.49
CA HIS A 49 18.86 13.36 -17.02
C HIS A 49 18.86 12.84 -15.57
N LEU A 50 17.91 11.94 -15.28
CA LEU A 50 17.71 11.35 -13.95
C LEU A 50 18.44 10.00 -13.85
N THR A 51 18.84 9.65 -12.62
CA THR A 51 19.36 8.33 -12.29
C THR A 51 18.24 7.40 -11.84
N ASP A 52 18.50 6.10 -11.78
CA ASP A 52 17.57 5.09 -11.24
C ASP A 52 17.19 5.42 -9.79
N THR A 53 18.13 5.94 -8.98
CA THR A 53 17.84 6.42 -7.60
C THR A 53 16.78 7.52 -7.60
N HIS A 54 16.88 8.50 -8.49
CA HIS A 54 15.88 9.57 -8.60
C HIS A 54 14.50 9.02 -8.96
N ILE A 55 14.42 8.10 -9.91
CA ILE A 55 13.17 7.44 -10.29
C ILE A 55 12.58 6.66 -9.10
N GLY A 56 13.40 5.93 -8.38
CA GLY A 56 12.98 5.22 -7.17
C GLY A 56 12.33 6.16 -6.14
N TRP A 57 12.93 7.32 -5.88
CA TRP A 57 12.36 8.32 -4.97
C TRP A 57 11.07 8.94 -5.50
N ILE A 58 10.98 9.24 -6.80
CA ILE A 58 9.75 9.76 -7.43
C ILE A 58 8.60 8.77 -7.28
N ALA A 59 8.85 7.49 -7.51
CA ALA A 59 7.83 6.45 -7.34
C ALA A 59 7.44 6.27 -5.86
N SER A 60 8.40 6.31 -4.94
CA SER A 60 8.16 6.20 -3.49
C SER A 60 7.45 7.41 -2.91
N ALA A 61 7.60 8.61 -3.45
CA ALA A 61 6.89 9.81 -3.01
C ALA A 61 5.37 9.61 -3.01
N PHE A 62 4.84 8.97 -4.06
CA PHE A 62 3.42 8.60 -4.11
C PHE A 62 3.03 7.68 -2.94
N VAL A 63 3.78 6.58 -2.75
CA VAL A 63 3.46 5.54 -1.75
C VAL A 63 3.49 6.13 -0.34
N LEU A 64 4.54 6.89 -0.02
CA LEU A 64 4.71 7.52 1.29
C LEU A 64 3.57 8.48 1.61
N LEU A 65 3.28 9.42 0.70
CA LEU A 65 2.26 10.43 0.93
C LEU A 65 0.86 9.84 0.91
N PHE A 66 0.59 8.85 0.05
CA PHE A 66 -0.66 8.08 0.08
C PHE A 66 -0.86 7.40 1.45
N SER A 67 0.15 6.67 1.94
CA SER A 67 0.06 5.92 3.19
C SER A 67 -0.16 6.82 4.41
N VAL A 68 0.50 7.97 4.46
CA VAL A 68 0.32 8.94 5.55
C VAL A 68 -1.03 9.66 5.45
N ALA A 69 -1.47 10.01 4.24
CA ALA A 69 -2.66 10.80 4.01
C ALA A 69 -3.98 10.02 4.15
N VAL A 70 -3.97 8.70 3.91
CA VAL A 70 -5.18 7.85 3.98
C VAL A 70 -5.89 7.98 5.33
N PHE A 71 -5.15 8.04 6.44
CA PHE A 71 -5.74 8.13 7.76
C PHE A 71 -6.47 9.47 8.01
N PRO A 72 -5.83 10.65 7.85
CA PRO A 72 -6.51 11.93 8.07
C PRO A 72 -7.68 12.14 7.11
N PHE A 73 -7.59 11.71 5.86
CA PHE A 73 -8.71 11.80 4.93
C PHE A 73 -9.82 10.80 5.22
N GLY A 74 -9.53 9.66 5.82
CA GLY A 74 -10.53 8.75 6.35
C GLY A 74 -11.43 9.43 7.37
N VAL A 75 -10.83 10.03 8.39
CA VAL A 75 -11.57 10.80 9.41
C VAL A 75 -12.28 12.00 8.82
N LEU A 76 -11.63 12.76 7.91
CA LEU A 76 -12.26 13.89 7.23
C LEU A 76 -13.49 13.47 6.43
N SER A 77 -13.47 12.30 5.78
CA SER A 77 -14.60 11.75 5.04
C SER A 77 -15.80 11.40 5.94
N ASP A 78 -15.56 11.09 7.21
CA ASP A 78 -16.62 10.85 8.20
C ASP A 78 -17.21 12.15 8.76
N LEU A 79 -16.43 13.23 8.78
CA LEU A 79 -16.85 14.56 9.27
C LEU A 79 -17.49 15.44 8.18
N ARG A 80 -17.25 15.15 6.93
CA ARG A 80 -17.74 15.92 5.76
C ARG A 80 -18.50 15.01 4.80
N SER A 81 -19.06 15.60 3.76
CA SER A 81 -19.64 14.86 2.64
C SER A 81 -18.56 14.02 1.96
N ARG A 82 -18.71 12.68 1.96
CA ARG A 82 -17.75 11.74 1.37
C ARG A 82 -17.63 11.93 -0.13
N ARG A 83 -18.76 12.21 -0.81
CA ARG A 83 -18.75 12.54 -2.24
C ARG A 83 -17.86 13.76 -2.52
N ALA A 84 -17.92 14.79 -1.65
CA ALA A 84 -17.11 15.99 -1.81
C ALA A 84 -15.61 15.70 -1.56
N VAL A 85 -15.28 14.91 -0.52
CA VAL A 85 -13.89 14.49 -0.25
C VAL A 85 -13.36 13.62 -1.39
N ALA A 86 -14.17 12.65 -1.88
CA ALA A 86 -13.79 11.80 -3.00
C ALA A 86 -13.57 12.63 -4.28
N ALA A 87 -14.51 13.51 -4.63
CA ALA A 87 -14.41 14.35 -5.82
C ALA A 87 -13.19 15.29 -5.74
N ALA A 88 -12.96 15.94 -4.61
CA ALA A 88 -11.78 16.78 -4.38
C ALA A 88 -10.48 15.96 -4.52
N GLY A 89 -10.43 14.76 -3.95
CA GLY A 89 -9.31 13.85 -4.11
C GLY A 89 -9.02 13.52 -5.57
N VAL A 90 -10.07 13.20 -6.35
CA VAL A 90 -9.95 12.93 -7.79
C VAL A 90 -9.42 14.14 -8.55
N VAL A 91 -9.93 15.35 -8.28
CA VAL A 91 -9.44 16.59 -8.90
C VAL A 91 -7.97 16.83 -8.57
N VAL A 92 -7.59 16.66 -7.29
CA VAL A 92 -6.20 16.86 -6.85
C VAL A 92 -5.27 15.88 -7.56
N TRP A 93 -5.55 14.57 -7.54
CA TRP A 93 -4.66 13.62 -8.22
C TRP A 93 -4.59 13.87 -9.73
N SER A 94 -5.73 14.17 -10.38
CA SER A 94 -5.78 14.41 -11.82
C SER A 94 -5.00 15.66 -12.21
N LEU A 95 -5.13 16.74 -11.43
CA LEU A 95 -4.38 17.96 -11.64
C LEU A 95 -2.87 17.72 -11.53
N PHE A 96 -2.43 17.08 -10.45
CA PHE A 96 -1.00 16.85 -10.25
C PHE A 96 -0.44 15.75 -11.16
N ALA A 97 -1.23 14.77 -11.58
CA ALA A 97 -0.84 13.82 -12.62
C ALA A 97 -0.67 14.51 -13.99
N PHE A 98 -1.55 15.46 -14.32
CA PHE A 98 -1.41 16.29 -15.52
C PHE A 98 -0.14 17.17 -15.44
N LEU A 99 0.06 17.86 -14.31
CA LEU A 99 1.24 18.68 -14.08
C LEU A 99 2.56 17.88 -14.09
N ALA A 100 2.50 16.59 -13.71
CA ALA A 100 3.65 15.70 -13.80
C ALA A 100 4.16 15.56 -15.25
N GLY A 101 3.27 15.57 -16.25
CA GLY A 101 3.65 15.60 -17.67
C GLY A 101 4.35 16.88 -18.11
N LEU A 102 4.22 17.98 -17.36
CA LEU A 102 4.91 19.25 -17.61
C LEU A 102 6.23 19.38 -16.85
N SER A 103 6.68 18.33 -16.16
CA SER A 103 7.87 18.38 -15.32
C SER A 103 9.14 18.59 -16.15
N ARG A 104 10.01 19.46 -15.61
CA ARG A 104 11.30 19.83 -16.23
C ARG A 104 12.51 19.35 -15.43
N GLY A 105 12.31 18.54 -14.37
CA GLY A 105 13.37 18.02 -13.53
C GLY A 105 12.83 17.24 -12.34
N PHE A 106 13.76 16.70 -11.56
CA PHE A 106 13.48 15.81 -10.42
C PHE A 106 12.45 16.37 -9.43
N TRP A 107 12.69 17.57 -8.90
CA TRP A 107 11.86 18.12 -7.83
C TRP A 107 10.39 18.35 -8.25
N MET A 108 10.19 18.83 -9.48
CA MET A 108 8.82 19.03 -9.96
C MET A 108 8.09 17.70 -10.12
N LEU A 109 8.75 16.68 -10.68
CA LEU A 109 8.17 15.36 -10.85
C LEU A 109 7.94 14.68 -9.48
N PHE A 110 8.87 14.79 -8.54
CA PHE A 110 8.76 14.27 -7.19
C PHE A 110 7.56 14.86 -6.44
N LEU A 111 7.45 16.20 -6.41
CA LEU A 111 6.37 16.90 -5.70
C LEU A 111 5.00 16.64 -6.34
N THR A 112 4.92 16.60 -7.65
CA THR A 112 3.66 16.26 -8.34
C THR A 112 3.24 14.83 -8.02
N ARG A 113 4.15 13.85 -8.02
CA ARG A 113 3.86 12.46 -7.64
C ARG A 113 3.43 12.32 -6.17
N ALA A 114 4.07 13.06 -5.26
CA ALA A 114 3.66 13.14 -3.86
C ALA A 114 2.22 13.67 -3.72
N ALA A 115 1.87 14.73 -4.44
CA ALA A 115 0.53 15.32 -4.43
C ALA A 115 -0.53 14.39 -5.06
N VAL A 116 -0.18 13.63 -6.11
CA VAL A 116 -1.04 12.56 -6.65
C VAL A 116 -1.37 11.55 -5.56
N GLY A 117 -0.38 11.15 -4.74
CA GLY A 117 -0.59 10.23 -3.61
C GLY A 117 -1.59 10.77 -2.58
N ILE A 118 -1.52 12.05 -2.24
CA ILE A 118 -2.47 12.71 -1.32
C ILE A 118 -3.90 12.68 -1.89
N GLY A 119 -4.08 13.04 -3.16
CA GLY A 119 -5.39 13.01 -3.81
C GLY A 119 -5.98 11.60 -3.89
N ALA A 120 -5.15 10.61 -4.23
CA ALA A 120 -5.54 9.21 -4.27
C ALA A 120 -5.96 8.68 -2.89
N ALA A 121 -5.28 9.08 -1.81
CA ALA A 121 -5.61 8.71 -0.45
C ALA A 121 -6.99 9.27 -0.02
N ALA A 122 -7.28 10.53 -0.34
CA ALA A 122 -8.57 11.16 -0.06
C ALA A 122 -9.72 10.43 -0.77
N PHE A 123 -9.54 10.07 -2.04
CA PHE A 123 -10.51 9.28 -2.78
C PHE A 123 -10.69 7.89 -2.18
N ALA A 124 -9.61 7.14 -1.97
CA ALA A 124 -9.68 5.74 -1.53
C ALA A 124 -10.45 5.60 -0.21
N ALA A 125 -10.15 6.48 0.77
CA ALA A 125 -10.82 6.50 2.06
C ALA A 125 -12.33 6.78 1.93
N ALA A 126 -12.70 7.81 1.17
CA ALA A 126 -14.10 8.20 1.00
C ALA A 126 -14.89 7.21 0.11
N ALA A 127 -14.28 6.69 -0.96
CA ALA A 127 -14.94 5.79 -1.90
C ALA A 127 -15.28 4.44 -1.29
N ALA A 128 -14.35 3.81 -0.55
CA ALA A 128 -14.61 2.55 0.13
C ALA A 128 -15.77 2.67 1.13
N SER A 129 -15.85 3.81 1.85
CA SER A 129 -16.92 4.13 2.78
C SER A 129 -18.27 4.32 2.05
N LEU A 130 -18.29 5.01 0.91
CA LEU A 130 -19.50 5.17 0.08
C LEU A 130 -20.01 3.82 -0.44
N VAL A 131 -19.12 2.97 -0.99
CA VAL A 131 -19.50 1.63 -1.47
C VAL A 131 -20.11 0.81 -0.33
N ALA A 132 -19.51 0.84 0.87
CA ALA A 132 -20.02 0.11 2.02
C ALA A 132 -21.43 0.55 2.45
N ASP A 133 -21.77 1.82 2.30
CA ASP A 133 -23.07 2.36 2.66
C ASP A 133 -24.14 2.15 1.57
N TYR A 134 -23.75 2.19 0.29
CA TYR A 134 -24.68 1.85 -0.80
C TYR A 134 -25.08 0.37 -0.79
N PHE A 135 -24.23 -0.52 -0.24
CA PHE A 135 -24.46 -1.97 -0.21
C PHE A 135 -24.35 -2.54 1.21
N PRO A 136 -25.34 -2.32 2.07
CA PRO A 136 -25.32 -2.85 3.43
C PRO A 136 -25.54 -4.38 3.47
N GLY A 137 -25.13 -5.02 4.57
CA GLY A 137 -25.32 -6.44 4.83
C GLY A 137 -24.45 -7.35 3.94
N GLN A 138 -25.02 -8.46 3.49
CA GLN A 138 -24.29 -9.51 2.73
C GLN A 138 -23.75 -9.02 1.38
N LYS A 139 -24.37 -8.00 0.78
CA LYS A 139 -23.93 -7.43 -0.50
C LYS A 139 -22.67 -6.56 -0.40
N ARG A 140 -22.33 -6.10 0.80
CA ARG A 140 -21.18 -5.23 1.06
C ARG A 140 -19.86 -5.85 0.61
N ALA A 141 -19.65 -7.13 0.94
CA ALA A 141 -18.42 -7.83 0.59
C ALA A 141 -18.23 -7.94 -0.93
N VAL A 142 -19.30 -8.29 -1.65
CA VAL A 142 -19.28 -8.39 -3.11
C VAL A 142 -19.01 -7.02 -3.75
N ALA A 143 -19.69 -5.97 -3.29
CA ALA A 143 -19.51 -4.61 -3.81
C ALA A 143 -18.08 -4.09 -3.59
N LEU A 144 -17.53 -4.30 -2.39
CA LEU A 144 -16.12 -3.97 -2.09
C LEU A 144 -15.16 -4.81 -2.92
N GLY A 145 -15.48 -6.08 -3.20
CA GLY A 145 -14.71 -6.93 -4.09
C GLY A 145 -14.65 -6.39 -5.52
N VAL A 146 -15.80 -5.98 -6.08
CA VAL A 146 -15.88 -5.33 -7.40
C VAL A 146 -15.09 -4.02 -7.42
N PHE A 147 -15.23 -3.19 -6.39
CA PHE A 147 -14.45 -1.96 -6.23
C PHE A 147 -12.95 -2.24 -6.21
N SER A 148 -12.52 -3.25 -5.44
CA SER A 148 -11.10 -3.60 -5.28
C SER A 148 -10.49 -4.30 -6.51
N ALA A 149 -11.30 -4.87 -7.40
CA ALA A 149 -10.82 -5.43 -8.67
C ALA A 149 -10.12 -4.38 -9.56
N GLY A 150 -10.44 -3.09 -9.37
CA GLY A 150 -9.72 -1.98 -10.00
C GLY A 150 -8.23 -1.92 -9.65
N ILE A 151 -7.80 -2.51 -8.53
CA ILE A 151 -6.40 -2.48 -8.07
C ILE A 151 -5.48 -3.24 -9.03
N PRO A 152 -5.60 -4.57 -9.20
CA PRO A 152 -4.71 -5.32 -10.08
C PRO A 152 -4.90 -4.94 -11.54
N ILE A 153 -6.14 -4.72 -11.98
CA ILE A 153 -6.44 -4.37 -13.38
C ILE A 153 -5.84 -3.00 -13.71
N GLY A 154 -6.09 -1.99 -12.88
CA GLY A 154 -5.53 -0.64 -13.07
C GLY A 154 -4.01 -0.60 -12.96
N GLY A 155 -3.42 -1.42 -12.08
CA GLY A 155 -1.97 -1.55 -11.96
C GLY A 155 -1.31 -2.00 -13.26
N VAL A 156 -1.82 -3.08 -13.82
CA VAL A 156 -1.33 -3.63 -15.09
C VAL A 156 -1.61 -2.70 -16.27
N LEU A 157 -2.85 -2.21 -16.36
CA LEU A 157 -3.22 -1.27 -17.44
C LEU A 157 -2.40 0.01 -17.38
N GLY A 158 -2.06 0.52 -16.19
CA GLY A 158 -1.24 1.71 -16.04
C GLY A 158 0.15 1.54 -16.66
N ILE A 159 0.81 0.44 -16.35
CA ILE A 159 2.13 0.12 -16.93
C ILE A 159 2.02 -0.05 -18.45
N ALA A 160 1.04 -0.83 -18.91
CA ALA A 160 0.85 -1.11 -20.33
C ALA A 160 0.51 0.17 -21.12
N LEU A 161 -0.46 0.97 -20.64
CA LEU A 161 -0.83 2.24 -21.26
C LEU A 161 0.32 3.23 -21.26
N GLY A 162 1.13 3.26 -20.18
CA GLY A 162 2.33 4.09 -20.12
C GLY A 162 3.26 3.81 -21.28
N GLY A 163 3.65 2.55 -21.47
CA GLY A 163 4.56 2.16 -22.55
C GLY A 163 3.97 2.33 -23.95
N GLN A 164 2.66 2.07 -24.13
CA GLN A 164 2.03 2.24 -25.46
C GLN A 164 1.85 3.72 -25.84
N LEU A 165 1.38 4.54 -24.91
CA LEU A 165 1.21 5.98 -25.15
C LEU A 165 2.56 6.69 -25.30
N GLU A 166 3.58 6.23 -24.59
CA GLU A 166 4.94 6.74 -24.73
C GLU A 166 5.47 6.50 -26.14
N ALA A 167 5.32 5.31 -26.67
CA ALA A 167 5.79 4.96 -28.01
C ALA A 167 5.10 5.77 -29.12
N LEU A 168 3.87 6.26 -28.89
CA LEU A 168 3.11 7.03 -29.88
C LEU A 168 3.26 8.54 -29.72
N TYR A 169 3.32 9.05 -28.49
CA TYR A 169 3.16 10.47 -28.20
C TYR A 169 4.22 11.01 -27.21
N GLY A 170 5.11 10.15 -26.71
CA GLY A 170 6.10 10.49 -25.69
C GLY A 170 5.53 10.52 -24.26
N TRP A 171 6.42 10.44 -23.27
CA TRP A 171 6.07 10.26 -21.87
C TRP A 171 5.24 11.41 -21.26
N ARG A 172 5.46 12.65 -21.73
CA ARG A 172 4.71 13.82 -21.25
C ARG A 172 3.23 13.71 -21.58
N ILE A 173 2.91 13.40 -22.83
CA ILE A 173 1.53 13.24 -23.28
C ILE A 173 0.90 12.00 -22.63
N ALA A 174 1.66 10.91 -22.46
CA ALA A 174 1.19 9.72 -21.76
C ALA A 174 0.72 10.03 -20.32
N MET A 175 1.51 10.80 -19.55
CA MET A 175 1.14 11.24 -18.21
C MET A 175 -0.11 12.11 -18.19
N MET A 176 -0.20 13.08 -19.12
CA MET A 176 -1.37 13.97 -19.22
C MET A 176 -2.62 13.21 -19.66
N ALA A 177 -2.51 12.31 -20.63
CA ALA A 177 -3.65 11.57 -21.17
C ALA A 177 -4.35 10.70 -20.11
N VAL A 178 -3.60 10.02 -19.25
CA VAL A 178 -4.19 9.20 -18.18
C VAL A 178 -4.80 10.03 -17.04
N ALA A 179 -4.46 11.31 -16.95
CA ALA A 179 -5.02 12.22 -15.96
C ALA A 179 -6.38 12.80 -16.38
N VAL A 180 -6.57 13.08 -17.67
CA VAL A 180 -7.75 13.78 -18.19
C VAL A 180 -9.10 13.12 -17.83
N PRO A 181 -9.28 11.79 -17.94
CA PRO A 181 -10.55 11.17 -17.58
C PRO A 181 -10.98 11.42 -16.13
N GLY A 182 -10.01 11.61 -15.24
CA GLY A 182 -10.27 11.89 -13.82
C GLY A 182 -11.07 13.18 -13.61
N PHE A 183 -10.83 14.24 -14.38
CA PHE A 183 -11.59 15.49 -14.25
C PHE A 183 -13.09 15.29 -14.59
N LEU A 184 -13.38 14.53 -15.64
CA LEU A 184 -14.75 14.22 -16.03
C LEU A 184 -15.45 13.36 -14.96
N LEU A 185 -14.76 12.34 -14.48
CA LEU A 185 -15.29 11.43 -13.47
C LEU A 185 -15.44 12.12 -12.11
N ALA A 186 -14.59 13.09 -11.76
CA ALA A 186 -14.73 13.90 -10.55
C ALA A 186 -16.06 14.67 -10.53
N ALA A 187 -16.46 15.25 -11.65
CA ALA A 187 -17.74 15.94 -11.78
C ALA A 187 -18.93 15.00 -11.57
N LEU A 188 -18.82 13.74 -12.03
CA LEU A 188 -19.84 12.71 -11.80
C LEU A 188 -19.91 12.29 -10.34
N VAL A 189 -18.76 12.09 -9.68
CA VAL A 189 -18.72 11.77 -8.22
C VAL A 189 -19.30 12.90 -7.38
N ALA A 190 -19.01 14.15 -7.72
CA ALA A 190 -19.58 15.31 -7.01
C ALA A 190 -21.11 15.35 -7.05
N ARG A 191 -21.73 14.70 -8.04
CA ARG A 191 -23.19 14.58 -8.20
C ARG A 191 -23.77 13.35 -7.51
N LEU A 192 -22.96 12.45 -6.95
CA LEU A 192 -23.48 11.29 -6.21
C LEU A 192 -24.27 11.75 -4.99
N THR A 193 -25.29 11.00 -4.63
CA THR A 193 -26.06 11.21 -3.39
C THR A 193 -25.27 10.65 -2.23
N ASP A 194 -24.96 11.47 -1.24
CA ASP A 194 -24.28 11.01 -0.02
C ASP A 194 -25.32 10.30 0.88
N PRO A 195 -25.12 9.02 1.24
CA PRO A 195 -26.06 8.32 2.12
C PRO A 195 -26.18 9.05 3.46
N SER A 196 -27.41 9.20 3.96
CA SER A 196 -27.68 9.86 5.24
C SER A 196 -27.03 9.10 6.40
N ARG A 197 -26.24 9.79 7.20
CA ARG A 197 -25.67 9.32 8.46
C ARG A 197 -26.08 10.23 9.61
N PRO A 198 -26.04 9.72 10.86
CA PRO A 198 -26.17 10.60 12.01
C PRO A 198 -25.13 11.72 11.95
N PRO A 199 -25.46 12.94 12.43
CA PRO A 199 -24.54 14.06 12.41
C PRO A 199 -23.24 13.71 13.14
N PRO A 200 -22.09 14.14 12.65
CA PRO A 200 -20.80 13.85 13.28
C PRO A 200 -20.73 14.52 14.67
N THR A 201 -20.13 13.83 15.62
CA THR A 201 -19.96 14.31 17.00
C THR A 201 -18.91 15.41 17.12
N LEU A 202 -18.06 15.58 16.11
CA LEU A 202 -16.99 16.57 16.05
C LEU A 202 -17.22 17.58 14.93
N THR A 203 -16.89 18.84 15.19
CA THR A 203 -16.78 19.84 14.13
C THR A 203 -15.42 19.71 13.42
N VAL A 204 -15.36 20.16 12.15
CA VAL A 204 -14.12 20.19 11.38
C VAL A 204 -13.01 20.98 12.09
N ARG A 205 -13.34 22.08 12.78
CA ARG A 205 -12.38 22.87 13.54
C ARG A 205 -11.81 22.08 14.73
N GLN A 206 -12.64 21.33 15.44
CA GLN A 206 -12.20 20.44 16.53
C GLN A 206 -11.31 19.34 16.00
N TYR A 207 -11.65 18.76 14.84
CA TYR A 207 -10.83 17.75 14.17
C TYR A 207 -9.43 18.27 13.84
N TRP A 208 -9.32 19.42 13.18
CA TRP A 208 -8.01 20.00 12.85
C TRP A 208 -7.17 20.31 14.10
N ARG A 209 -7.80 20.82 15.16
CA ARG A 209 -7.11 21.05 16.43
C ARG A 209 -6.61 19.76 17.08
N GLN A 210 -7.39 18.68 17.00
CA GLN A 210 -6.98 17.37 17.50
C GLN A 210 -5.90 16.74 16.61
N LEU A 211 -5.97 16.96 15.30
CA LEU A 211 -4.93 16.52 14.36
C LEU A 211 -3.60 17.24 14.62
N GLU A 212 -3.63 18.55 14.90
CA GLU A 212 -2.45 19.32 15.31
C GLU A 212 -1.82 18.75 16.60
N LEU A 213 -2.65 18.45 17.60
CA LEU A 213 -2.17 17.82 18.83
C LEU A 213 -1.60 16.43 18.58
N GLY A 214 -2.27 15.63 17.77
CA GLY A 214 -1.80 14.30 17.35
C GLY A 214 -0.54 14.36 16.49
N ALA A 215 -0.44 15.33 15.57
CA ALA A 215 0.75 15.56 14.76
C ALA A 215 1.95 15.99 15.60
N ASN A 216 1.74 16.85 16.60
CA ASN A 216 2.79 17.24 17.54
C ASN A 216 3.25 16.06 18.42
N GLU A 217 2.34 15.18 18.84
CA GLU A 217 2.71 13.95 19.54
C GLU A 217 3.45 12.97 18.61
N ALA A 218 3.00 12.81 17.37
CA ALA A 218 3.68 11.99 16.38
C ALA A 218 5.08 12.53 16.06
N LEU A 219 5.22 13.84 15.87
CA LEU A 219 6.52 14.50 15.71
C LEU A 219 7.43 14.26 16.92
N ARG A 220 6.88 14.36 18.14
CA ARG A 220 7.64 14.02 19.37
C ARG A 220 7.99 12.54 19.45
N ALA A 221 7.23 11.66 18.82
CA ALA A 221 7.53 10.23 18.79
C ALA A 221 8.59 9.87 17.73
N VAL A 222 8.66 10.61 16.62
CA VAL A 222 9.57 10.32 15.49
C VAL A 222 10.72 11.32 15.36
N TRP A 223 10.85 12.30 16.28
CA TRP A 223 11.91 13.31 16.20
C TRP A 223 13.34 12.74 16.10
N PRO A 224 13.70 11.59 16.76
CA PRO A 224 15.04 11.04 16.57
C PRO A 224 15.30 10.61 15.14
N LEU A 225 14.27 10.05 14.46
CA LEU A 225 14.37 9.70 13.05
C LEU A 225 14.53 10.94 12.17
N ILE A 226 13.76 11.99 12.44
CA ILE A 226 13.83 13.26 11.70
C ILE A 226 15.23 13.88 11.88
N ILE A 227 15.74 13.97 13.10
CA ILE A 227 17.07 14.51 13.35
C ILE A 227 18.15 13.63 12.73
N GLY A 228 18.09 12.30 12.91
CA GLY A 228 19.04 11.39 12.32
C GLY A 228 19.09 11.51 10.79
N ALA A 229 17.93 11.52 10.14
CA ALA A 229 17.84 11.71 8.70
C ALA A 229 18.35 13.09 8.25
N SER A 230 18.02 14.15 8.98
CA SER A 230 18.49 15.52 8.68
C SER A 230 20.00 15.67 8.83
N VAL A 231 20.57 15.11 9.89
CA VAL A 231 22.02 15.11 10.10
C VAL A 231 22.72 14.27 9.04
N GLY A 232 22.18 13.10 8.70
CA GLY A 232 22.70 12.26 7.64
C GLY A 232 22.66 12.96 6.27
N ALA A 233 21.55 13.65 5.96
CA ALA A 233 21.41 14.43 4.72
C ALA A 233 22.37 15.63 4.67
N LEU A 234 22.57 16.33 5.78
CA LEU A 234 23.54 17.42 5.88
C LEU A 234 24.97 16.92 5.70
N ALA A 235 25.31 15.81 6.36
CA ALA A 235 26.63 15.19 6.18
C ALA A 235 26.87 14.73 4.75
N ALA A 236 25.87 14.10 4.12
CA ALA A 236 25.92 13.73 2.71
C ALA A 236 26.13 14.95 1.81
N TRP A 237 25.41 16.04 2.07
CA TRP A 237 25.55 17.30 1.30
C TRP A 237 26.94 17.93 1.43
N VAL A 238 27.51 17.93 2.66
CA VAL A 238 28.87 18.44 2.90
C VAL A 238 29.92 17.59 2.19
N LEU A 239 29.80 16.26 2.31
CA LEU A 239 30.72 15.31 1.65
C LEU A 239 30.66 15.43 0.13
N ASN A 240 29.47 15.59 -0.42
CA ASN A 240 29.27 15.79 -1.87
C ASN A 240 29.96 17.06 -2.39
N ARG A 241 29.92 18.15 -1.61
CA ARG A 241 30.67 19.37 -1.96
C ARG A 241 32.19 19.20 -1.95
N GLN A 242 32.71 18.32 -1.09
CA GLN A 242 34.16 18.11 -0.94
C GLN A 242 34.73 17.09 -1.94
N HIS A 243 33.97 16.06 -2.31
CA HIS A 243 34.47 14.89 -3.06
C HIS A 243 33.80 14.68 -4.44
N GLY A 244 32.86 15.54 -4.84
CA GLY A 244 32.10 15.42 -6.10
C GLY A 244 30.92 14.45 -6.02
N ALA A 245 29.99 14.57 -6.98
CA ALA A 245 28.62 14.02 -6.94
C ALA A 245 28.47 12.47 -6.95
N THR A 246 29.54 11.69 -6.78
CA THR A 246 29.51 10.22 -6.92
C THR A 246 30.16 9.46 -5.77
N SER A 247 30.35 10.10 -4.60
CA SER A 247 31.02 9.41 -3.50
C SER A 247 30.09 8.45 -2.75
N SER A 248 30.59 7.23 -2.48
CA SER A 248 29.90 6.23 -1.64
C SER A 248 29.67 6.73 -0.20
N LEU A 249 30.34 7.81 0.18
CA LEU A 249 30.28 8.41 1.51
C LEU A 249 28.97 9.15 1.74
N ASP A 250 28.36 9.77 0.70
CA ASP A 250 27.12 10.54 0.83
C ASP A 250 25.95 9.65 1.23
N THR A 251 25.83 8.52 0.56
CA THR A 251 24.76 7.55 0.81
C THR A 251 24.99 6.78 2.12
N ALA A 252 26.25 6.50 2.46
CA ALA A 252 26.59 5.92 3.75
C ALA A 252 26.26 6.88 4.90
N ALA A 253 26.53 8.19 4.75
CA ALA A 253 26.18 9.20 5.73
C ALA A 253 24.65 9.31 5.93
N LEU A 254 23.87 9.33 4.84
CA LEU A 254 22.42 9.35 4.91
C LEU A 254 21.86 8.08 5.55
N ALA A 255 22.32 6.91 5.12
CA ALA A 255 21.89 5.63 5.66
C ALA A 255 22.26 5.49 7.16
N THR A 256 23.45 5.95 7.55
CA THR A 256 23.88 5.96 8.95
C THR A 256 23.00 6.89 9.78
N GLY A 257 22.70 8.09 9.31
CA GLY A 257 21.82 9.04 9.98
C GLY A 257 20.40 8.48 10.18
N ILE A 258 19.83 7.87 9.15
CA ILE A 258 18.53 7.18 9.24
C ILE A 258 18.59 6.01 10.23
N GLY A 259 19.64 5.18 10.18
CA GLY A 259 19.84 4.05 11.08
C GLY A 259 19.91 4.47 12.55
N ILE A 260 20.66 5.53 12.86
CA ILE A 260 20.76 6.11 14.21
C ILE A 260 19.39 6.65 14.65
N GLY A 261 18.68 7.33 13.78
CA GLY A 261 17.33 7.85 14.03
C GLY A 261 16.32 6.73 14.34
N LEU A 262 16.34 5.63 13.58
CA LEU A 262 15.50 4.45 13.81
C LEU A 262 15.83 3.78 15.15
N ALA A 263 17.12 3.63 15.48
CA ALA A 263 17.56 3.09 16.76
C ALA A 263 17.09 3.98 17.93
N GLY A 264 17.19 5.30 17.78
CA GLY A 264 16.69 6.28 18.75
C GLY A 264 15.18 6.16 18.96
N ASN A 265 14.40 6.02 17.89
CA ASN A 265 12.95 5.79 17.96
C ASN A 265 12.62 4.48 18.68
N LEU A 266 13.32 3.40 18.35
CA LEU A 266 13.12 2.10 19.01
C LEU A 266 13.37 2.20 20.53
N VAL A 267 14.44 2.89 20.94
CA VAL A 267 14.74 3.14 22.36
C VAL A 267 13.63 3.94 23.03
N LEU A 268 13.09 4.97 22.38
CA LEU A 268 11.97 5.75 22.92
C LEU A 268 10.69 4.90 23.07
N VAL A 269 10.36 4.08 22.09
CA VAL A 269 9.21 3.15 22.15
C VAL A 269 9.37 2.16 23.30
N VAL A 270 10.56 1.55 23.44
CA VAL A 270 10.84 0.61 24.52
C VAL A 270 10.80 1.28 25.91
N ARG A 271 11.38 2.48 26.05
CA ARG A 271 11.34 3.25 27.32
C ARG A 271 9.92 3.68 27.68
N ARG A 272 9.10 4.08 26.71
CA ARG A 272 7.70 4.47 26.92
C ARG A 272 6.86 3.27 27.34
N ASN A 273 7.07 2.09 26.73
CA ASN A 273 6.36 0.86 27.09
C ASN A 273 6.67 0.35 28.51
N ARG A 274 7.83 0.69 29.06
CA ARG A 274 8.20 0.33 30.45
C ARG A 274 7.59 1.25 31.51
N ARG A 275 7.03 2.42 31.11
CA ARG A 275 6.48 3.42 32.05
C ARG A 275 4.96 3.39 32.18
N THR A 276 4.24 2.64 31.33
CA THR A 276 2.78 2.52 31.40
C THR A 276 2.42 1.23 32.09
N ASP A 277 2.12 1.30 33.39
CA ASP A 277 1.42 0.25 34.12
C ASP A 277 0.04 0.02 33.48
N GLY A 278 -0.20 -1.23 33.08
CA GLY A 278 -1.21 -1.70 32.13
C GLY A 278 -2.68 -1.58 32.52
N THR A 279 -3.16 -0.44 32.98
CA THR A 279 -4.57 -0.17 33.18
C THR A 279 -5.06 0.84 32.14
N PHE A 280 -5.80 0.35 31.13
CA PHE A 280 -6.52 1.18 30.17
C PHE A 280 -8.01 1.09 30.43
N ASP A 281 -8.59 2.23 30.79
CA ASP A 281 -10.02 2.41 30.94
C ASP A 281 -10.61 2.84 29.57
N PHE A 282 -11.59 2.08 29.08
CA PHE A 282 -12.23 2.33 27.79
C PHE A 282 -13.66 2.82 28.00
N SER A 283 -13.90 4.11 27.83
CA SER A 283 -15.24 4.63 27.61
C SER A 283 -15.49 4.89 26.11
N PRO A 284 -16.67 4.50 25.57
CA PRO A 284 -16.94 4.60 24.13
C PRO A 284 -17.51 5.98 23.76
N SER A 285 -16.66 6.92 23.44
CA SER A 285 -17.06 8.18 22.83
C SER A 285 -16.20 8.46 21.62
N GLY A 286 -16.84 8.51 20.42
CA GLY A 286 -16.18 8.58 19.12
C GLY A 286 -15.43 9.89 18.84
N SER A 287 -14.18 9.97 19.26
CA SER A 287 -13.28 11.10 19.02
C SER A 287 -11.98 10.64 18.33
N VAL A 288 -11.20 11.58 17.79
CA VAL A 288 -9.85 11.29 17.25
C VAL A 288 -8.94 10.67 18.32
N ASN A 289 -9.17 10.95 19.59
CA ASN A 289 -8.52 10.27 20.70
C ASN A 289 -8.82 8.77 20.70
N ASP A 290 -10.01 8.34 20.30
CA ASP A 290 -10.35 6.92 20.20
C ASP A 290 -9.60 6.25 19.07
N ALA A 291 -9.47 6.92 17.90
CA ALA A 291 -8.69 6.41 16.78
C ALA A 291 -7.19 6.29 17.11
N LEU A 292 -6.61 7.27 17.80
CA LEU A 292 -5.23 7.20 18.28
C LEU A 292 -5.07 6.13 19.38
N THR A 293 -6.07 5.96 20.22
CA THR A 293 -6.10 4.93 21.26
C THR A 293 -6.22 3.54 20.65
N GLU A 294 -7.09 3.37 19.65
CA GLU A 294 -7.20 2.11 18.88
C GLU A 294 -5.90 1.79 18.12
N MET A 295 -5.25 2.80 17.56
CA MET A 295 -3.96 2.61 16.89
C MET A 295 -2.86 2.22 17.89
N ARG A 296 -2.83 2.82 19.08
CA ARG A 296 -1.93 2.40 20.17
C ARG A 296 -2.21 0.96 20.60
N LEU A 297 -3.48 0.60 20.75
CA LEU A 297 -3.90 -0.75 21.07
C LEU A 297 -3.51 -1.75 19.97
N ALA A 298 -3.66 -1.38 18.71
CA ALA A 298 -3.21 -2.19 17.58
C ALA A 298 -1.70 -2.42 17.63
N VAL A 299 -0.90 -1.38 17.85
CA VAL A 299 0.57 -1.48 17.99
C VAL A 299 0.94 -2.38 19.18
N ASP A 300 0.32 -2.20 20.35
CA ASP A 300 0.57 -3.05 21.53
C ASP A 300 0.20 -4.51 21.24
N THR A 301 -0.94 -4.73 20.56
CA THR A 301 -1.38 -6.07 20.14
C THR A 301 -0.36 -6.71 19.21
N VAL A 302 0.15 -5.98 18.22
CA VAL A 302 1.20 -6.46 17.30
C VAL A 302 2.47 -6.82 18.06
N LEU A 303 2.89 -5.96 18.99
CA LEU A 303 4.11 -6.17 19.78
C LEU A 303 4.00 -7.36 20.76
N ARG A 304 2.78 -7.69 21.23
CA ARG A 304 2.55 -8.82 22.15
C ARG A 304 2.23 -10.13 21.47
N THR A 305 1.75 -10.10 20.21
CA THR A 305 1.34 -11.31 19.47
C THR A 305 2.46 -11.76 18.53
N PRO A 306 3.16 -12.87 18.81
CA PRO A 306 4.27 -13.34 17.99
C PRO A 306 3.92 -13.52 16.52
N THR A 307 2.76 -14.10 16.21
CA THR A 307 2.31 -14.31 14.82
C THR A 307 2.14 -13.00 14.07
N LEU A 308 1.62 -11.93 14.73
CA LEU A 308 1.51 -10.61 14.10
C LEU A 308 2.88 -10.03 13.77
N LYS A 309 3.89 -10.22 14.62
CA LYS A 309 5.27 -9.78 14.31
C LYS A 309 5.80 -10.44 13.04
N TYR A 310 5.61 -11.77 12.90
CA TYR A 310 6.01 -12.49 11.71
C TYR A 310 5.23 -12.03 10.47
N LEU A 311 3.92 -11.75 10.61
CA LEU A 311 3.10 -11.23 9.53
C LEU A 311 3.56 -9.83 9.09
N PHE A 312 3.83 -8.93 10.02
CA PHE A 312 4.27 -7.56 9.72
C PHE A 312 5.65 -7.54 9.05
N VAL A 313 6.63 -8.20 9.65
CA VAL A 313 7.99 -8.23 9.11
C VAL A 313 8.04 -9.02 7.79
N GLY A 314 7.44 -10.22 7.76
CA GLY A 314 7.36 -11.03 6.55
C GLY A 314 6.60 -10.31 5.44
N GLY A 315 5.46 -9.68 5.76
CA GLY A 315 4.67 -8.89 4.82
C GLY A 315 5.44 -7.69 4.25
N ALA A 316 6.23 -6.98 5.05
CA ALA A 316 7.08 -5.88 4.57
C ALA A 316 8.16 -6.37 3.60
N LEU A 317 8.82 -7.49 3.90
CA LEU A 317 9.82 -8.10 3.00
C LEU A 317 9.18 -8.58 1.69
N VAL A 318 7.98 -9.16 1.76
CA VAL A 318 7.21 -9.58 0.59
C VAL A 318 6.79 -8.37 -0.25
N SER A 319 6.27 -7.33 0.38
CA SER A 319 5.86 -6.09 -0.27
C SER A 319 7.06 -5.43 -0.96
N PHE A 320 8.20 -5.34 -0.26
CA PHE A 320 9.47 -4.89 -0.83
C PHE A 320 9.82 -5.67 -2.11
N GLY A 321 9.80 -7.01 -2.05
CA GLY A 321 10.13 -7.86 -3.19
C GLY A 321 9.17 -7.70 -4.36
N MET A 322 7.88 -7.82 -4.09
CA MET A 322 6.83 -7.86 -5.13
C MET A 322 6.63 -6.52 -5.84
N ASN A 323 6.44 -5.43 -5.07
CA ASN A 323 6.23 -4.12 -5.68
C ASN A 323 7.49 -3.58 -6.32
N GLY A 324 8.67 -3.90 -5.76
CA GLY A 324 9.94 -3.60 -6.40
C GLY A 324 10.10 -4.31 -7.76
N LEU A 325 9.78 -5.63 -7.82
CA LEU A 325 9.82 -6.39 -9.08
C LEU A 325 8.88 -5.80 -10.13
N VAL A 326 7.62 -5.53 -9.75
CA VAL A 326 6.64 -4.94 -10.68
C VAL A 326 7.11 -3.56 -11.18
N GLY A 327 7.68 -2.74 -10.30
CA GLY A 327 8.14 -1.40 -10.64
C GLY A 327 9.36 -1.38 -11.56
N TRP A 328 10.34 -2.24 -11.30
CA TRP A 328 11.59 -2.26 -12.06
C TRP A 328 11.61 -3.25 -13.24
N ALA A 329 10.61 -4.14 -13.36
CA ALA A 329 10.57 -5.14 -14.43
C ALA A 329 10.56 -4.53 -15.85
N PRO A 330 9.82 -3.44 -16.18
CA PRO A 330 9.89 -2.84 -17.51
C PRO A 330 11.30 -2.35 -17.85
N THR A 331 11.95 -1.67 -16.90
CA THR A 331 13.33 -1.18 -17.06
C THR A 331 14.33 -2.33 -17.21
N PHE A 332 14.19 -3.39 -16.41
CA PHE A 332 15.01 -4.60 -16.54
C PHE A 332 14.83 -5.25 -17.91
N MET A 333 13.58 -5.45 -18.36
CA MET A 333 13.31 -6.05 -19.67
C MET A 333 13.88 -5.21 -20.81
N SER A 334 13.77 -3.89 -20.73
CA SER A 334 14.30 -3.00 -21.74
C SER A 334 15.83 -3.04 -21.82
N ARG A 335 16.51 -2.94 -20.68
CA ARG A 335 17.98 -2.86 -20.65
C ARG A 335 18.67 -4.20 -20.80
N THR A 336 18.01 -5.31 -20.38
CA THR A 336 18.67 -6.63 -20.29
C THR A 336 18.21 -7.59 -21.39
N LEU A 337 16.92 -7.53 -21.78
CA LEU A 337 16.35 -8.40 -22.82
C LEU A 337 16.23 -7.67 -24.17
N GLY A 338 16.59 -6.38 -24.26
CA GLY A 338 16.51 -5.61 -25.49
C GLY A 338 15.08 -5.34 -25.99
N LEU A 339 14.07 -5.52 -25.14
CA LEU A 339 12.68 -5.25 -25.49
C LEU A 339 12.43 -3.75 -25.50
N THR A 340 11.57 -3.28 -26.40
CA THR A 340 11.02 -1.94 -26.26
C THR A 340 10.18 -1.85 -24.98
N VAL A 341 10.04 -0.64 -24.41
CA VAL A 341 9.22 -0.42 -23.23
C VAL A 341 7.79 -0.93 -23.46
N ALA A 342 7.23 -0.66 -24.65
CA ALA A 342 5.90 -1.11 -25.04
C ALA A 342 5.78 -2.64 -25.06
N GLN A 343 6.78 -3.36 -25.56
CA GLN A 343 6.79 -4.82 -25.57
C GLN A 343 6.90 -5.42 -24.16
N GLY A 344 7.83 -4.90 -23.34
CA GLY A 344 8.02 -5.34 -21.96
C GLY A 344 6.77 -5.11 -21.09
N THR A 345 6.16 -3.92 -21.21
CA THR A 345 4.94 -3.59 -20.46
C THR A 345 3.72 -4.39 -20.90
N LEU A 346 3.61 -4.71 -22.20
CA LEU A 346 2.54 -5.57 -22.70
C LEU A 346 2.69 -7.01 -22.18
N LEU A 347 3.91 -7.54 -22.19
CA LEU A 347 4.21 -8.87 -21.64
C LEU A 347 3.86 -8.97 -20.16
N LEU A 348 4.28 -7.99 -19.35
CA LEU A 348 3.90 -7.88 -17.95
C LEU A 348 2.38 -7.77 -17.78
N GLY A 349 1.73 -6.98 -18.63
CA GLY A 349 0.30 -6.78 -18.65
C GLY A 349 -0.47 -8.08 -18.85
N GLN A 350 -0.16 -8.81 -19.89
CA GLN A 350 -0.86 -10.02 -20.26
C GLN A 350 -0.60 -11.16 -19.27
N TRP A 351 0.66 -11.53 -19.10
CA TRP A 351 1.04 -12.69 -18.29
C TRP A 351 1.00 -12.43 -16.79
N GLY A 352 1.36 -11.22 -16.36
CA GLY A 352 1.29 -10.82 -14.95
C GLY A 352 -0.16 -10.76 -14.44
N LEU A 353 -1.10 -10.22 -15.23
CA LEU A 353 -2.51 -10.21 -14.85
C LEU A 353 -3.08 -11.63 -14.76
N LEU A 354 -2.84 -12.47 -15.78
CA LEU A 354 -3.35 -13.85 -15.81
C LEU A 354 -2.77 -14.69 -14.66
N ALA A 355 -1.45 -14.75 -14.56
CA ALA A 355 -0.77 -15.55 -13.56
C ALA A 355 -1.00 -15.02 -12.13
N GLY A 356 -0.96 -13.70 -11.94
CA GLY A 356 -1.19 -13.09 -10.64
C GLY A 356 -2.63 -13.27 -10.14
N THR A 357 -3.61 -13.13 -11.01
CA THR A 357 -5.02 -13.38 -10.66
C THR A 357 -5.23 -14.85 -10.32
N ALA A 358 -4.74 -15.77 -11.17
CA ALA A 358 -4.84 -17.20 -10.94
C ALA A 358 -4.15 -17.61 -9.63
N GLY A 359 -2.94 -17.09 -9.35
CA GLY A 359 -2.22 -17.34 -8.10
C GLY A 359 -2.96 -16.82 -6.88
N THR A 360 -3.47 -15.59 -6.92
CA THR A 360 -4.23 -14.99 -5.80
C THR A 360 -5.49 -15.81 -5.48
N ILE A 361 -6.23 -16.24 -6.50
CA ILE A 361 -7.44 -17.08 -6.33
C ILE A 361 -7.05 -18.45 -5.79
N ALA A 362 -6.06 -19.12 -6.41
CA ALA A 362 -5.58 -20.41 -5.97
C ALA A 362 -5.04 -20.38 -4.54
N GLY A 363 -4.35 -19.29 -4.16
CA GLY A 363 -3.84 -19.09 -2.81
C GLY A 363 -4.94 -19.09 -1.75
N GLY A 364 -6.06 -18.43 -2.00
CA GLY A 364 -7.23 -18.47 -1.14
C GLY A 364 -7.81 -19.88 -0.99
N PHE A 365 -8.07 -20.56 -2.12
CA PHE A 365 -8.60 -21.93 -2.10
C PHE A 365 -7.67 -22.93 -1.42
N LEU A 366 -6.38 -22.90 -1.73
CA LEU A 366 -5.39 -23.77 -1.13
C LEU A 366 -5.24 -23.53 0.38
N ALA A 367 -5.28 -22.26 0.81
CA ALA A 367 -5.18 -21.91 2.21
C ALA A 367 -6.38 -22.41 3.01
N ASP A 368 -7.59 -22.25 2.50
CA ASP A 368 -8.80 -22.74 3.13
C ASP A 368 -8.90 -24.28 3.09
N TRP A 369 -8.49 -24.92 1.98
CA TRP A 369 -8.42 -26.36 1.87
C TRP A 369 -7.43 -26.98 2.86
N LEU A 370 -6.20 -26.46 2.90
CA LEU A 370 -5.16 -26.93 3.82
C LEU A 370 -5.52 -26.59 5.28
N GLY A 371 -6.24 -25.48 5.50
CA GLY A 371 -6.73 -25.06 6.80
C GLY A 371 -7.66 -26.08 7.46
N LYS A 372 -8.44 -26.84 6.66
CA LYS A 372 -9.32 -27.91 7.19
C LYS A 372 -8.54 -29.03 7.87
N PHE A 373 -7.30 -29.28 7.47
CA PHE A 373 -6.49 -30.36 8.00
C PHE A 373 -5.53 -29.91 9.11
N THR A 374 -5.01 -28.67 9.02
CA THR A 374 -3.91 -28.26 9.89
C THR A 374 -4.22 -27.03 10.75
N GLY A 375 -5.27 -26.28 10.45
CA GLY A 375 -5.54 -24.96 11.04
C GLY A 375 -4.46 -23.90 10.74
N ARG A 376 -3.37 -24.26 10.07
CA ARG A 376 -2.22 -23.41 9.73
C ARG A 376 -2.18 -23.06 8.24
N GLY A 377 -3.22 -23.44 7.47
CA GLY A 377 -3.23 -23.41 6.00
C GLY A 377 -2.86 -22.04 5.42
N ARG A 378 -3.37 -20.94 6.00
CA ARG A 378 -3.10 -19.57 5.53
C ARG A 378 -1.61 -19.22 5.58
N MET A 379 -0.96 -19.50 6.70
CA MET A 379 0.48 -19.23 6.87
C MET A 379 1.34 -20.15 5.98
N LEU A 380 0.97 -21.44 5.87
CA LEU A 380 1.70 -22.42 5.06
C LEU A 380 1.64 -22.07 3.56
N VAL A 381 0.45 -21.79 3.02
CA VAL A 381 0.30 -21.44 1.60
C VAL A 381 1.04 -20.15 1.27
N SER A 382 0.94 -19.15 2.14
CA SER A 382 1.66 -17.87 1.96
C SER A 382 3.17 -18.07 1.94
N SER A 383 3.72 -18.82 2.89
CA SER A 383 5.16 -19.04 2.97
C SER A 383 5.68 -19.92 1.84
N LEU A 384 5.01 -21.07 1.56
CA LEU A 384 5.44 -22.00 0.52
C LEU A 384 5.36 -21.36 -0.87
N GLY A 385 4.33 -20.57 -1.15
CA GLY A 385 4.24 -19.83 -2.41
C GLY A 385 5.45 -18.95 -2.66
N LEU A 386 5.90 -18.23 -1.65
CA LEU A 386 7.09 -17.35 -1.75
C LEU A 386 8.40 -18.15 -1.82
N LEU A 387 8.49 -19.26 -1.08
CA LEU A 387 9.68 -20.11 -1.06
C LEU A 387 9.86 -20.90 -2.38
N VAL A 388 8.79 -21.13 -3.14
CA VAL A 388 8.85 -21.71 -4.48
C VAL A 388 8.98 -20.61 -5.54
N GLY A 389 8.16 -19.56 -5.46
CA GLY A 389 8.14 -18.48 -6.45
C GLY A 389 9.39 -17.62 -6.44
N GLY A 390 10.02 -17.41 -5.27
CA GLY A 390 11.24 -16.62 -5.14
C GLY A 390 12.44 -17.20 -5.90
N PRO A 391 12.81 -18.47 -5.70
CA PRO A 391 13.85 -19.14 -6.51
C PRO A 391 13.54 -19.16 -8.00
N LEU A 392 12.27 -19.38 -8.39
CA LEU A 392 11.84 -19.29 -9.79
C LEU A 392 12.03 -17.86 -10.35
N ALA A 393 11.77 -16.84 -9.55
CA ALA A 393 12.02 -15.45 -9.95
C ALA A 393 13.53 -15.15 -10.06
N ILE A 394 14.37 -15.71 -9.19
CA ILE A 394 15.83 -15.62 -9.33
C ILE A 394 16.27 -16.25 -10.65
N TRP A 395 15.78 -17.45 -10.95
CA TRP A 395 16.08 -18.12 -12.22
C TRP A 395 15.58 -17.30 -13.42
N LEU A 396 14.34 -16.78 -13.35
CA LEU A 396 13.77 -15.90 -14.38
C LEU A 396 14.69 -14.73 -14.73
N LEU A 397 15.24 -14.04 -13.72
CA LEU A 397 16.11 -12.89 -13.92
C LEU A 397 17.47 -13.27 -14.58
N ALA A 398 17.86 -14.53 -14.55
CA ALA A 398 19.04 -15.05 -15.22
C ALA A 398 18.78 -15.47 -16.69
N VAL A 399 17.50 -15.73 -17.05
CA VAL A 399 17.11 -16.15 -18.41
C VAL A 399 17.15 -14.97 -19.38
N ARG A 400 17.70 -15.21 -20.57
CA ARG A 400 17.77 -14.21 -21.66
C ARG A 400 16.92 -14.58 -22.87
N ASP A 401 16.55 -15.84 -23.02
CA ASP A 401 15.66 -16.33 -24.08
C ASP A 401 14.20 -16.06 -23.70
N LEU A 402 13.49 -15.32 -24.54
CA LEU A 402 12.08 -14.97 -24.32
C LEU A 402 11.16 -16.19 -24.35
N GLY A 403 11.50 -17.23 -25.12
CA GLY A 403 10.73 -18.48 -25.15
C GLY A 403 10.72 -19.22 -23.81
N VAL A 404 11.79 -19.07 -23.02
CA VAL A 404 11.91 -19.61 -21.66
C VAL A 404 11.44 -18.58 -20.63
N PHE A 405 11.74 -17.30 -20.85
CA PHE A 405 11.40 -16.23 -19.91
C PHE A 405 9.90 -16.14 -19.63
N VAL A 406 9.06 -16.15 -20.65
CA VAL A 406 7.61 -15.98 -20.50
C VAL A 406 6.94 -17.09 -19.68
N PRO A 407 7.15 -18.38 -19.97
CA PRO A 407 6.55 -19.43 -19.14
C PRO A 407 7.11 -19.45 -17.72
N VAL A 408 8.42 -19.22 -17.52
CA VAL A 408 9.00 -19.11 -16.17
C VAL A 408 8.43 -17.94 -15.42
N PHE A 409 8.24 -16.78 -16.07
CA PHE A 409 7.58 -15.61 -15.49
C PHE A 409 6.17 -15.95 -15.02
N ALA A 410 5.35 -16.58 -15.86
CA ALA A 410 3.99 -16.93 -15.51
C ALA A 410 3.94 -17.87 -14.29
N VAL A 411 4.79 -18.90 -14.25
CA VAL A 411 4.86 -19.83 -13.12
C VAL A 411 5.39 -19.16 -11.86
N ALA A 412 6.48 -18.40 -11.96
CA ALA A 412 7.04 -17.68 -10.81
C ALA A 412 6.03 -16.70 -10.22
N PHE A 413 5.36 -15.92 -11.06
CA PHE A 413 4.40 -14.91 -10.63
C PHE A 413 3.13 -15.53 -10.03
N PHE A 414 2.68 -16.68 -10.55
CA PHE A 414 1.61 -17.46 -9.96
C PHE A 414 1.94 -17.85 -8.51
N PHE A 415 3.11 -18.44 -8.26
CA PHE A 415 3.51 -18.82 -6.90
C PHE A 415 3.74 -17.60 -6.00
N LEU A 416 4.37 -16.56 -6.51
CA LEU A 416 4.64 -15.32 -5.77
C LEU A 416 3.36 -14.59 -5.33
N THR A 417 2.22 -14.82 -5.97
CA THR A 417 0.95 -14.14 -5.63
C THR A 417 0.01 -14.96 -4.75
N LEU A 418 0.34 -16.23 -4.45
CA LEU A 418 -0.46 -17.09 -3.57
C LEU A 418 -0.73 -16.50 -2.18
N TYR A 419 0.14 -15.62 -1.69
CA TYR A 419 0.03 -15.04 -0.34
C TYR A 419 -1.04 -13.95 -0.19
N ASN A 420 -1.47 -13.28 -1.28
CA ASN A 420 -2.24 -12.03 -1.25
C ASN A 420 -3.50 -12.10 -0.36
N GLY A 421 -4.34 -13.11 -0.55
CA GLY A 421 -5.53 -13.30 0.29
C GLY A 421 -5.21 -13.87 1.67
N PRO A 422 -4.48 -14.99 1.74
CA PRO A 422 -4.23 -15.70 2.99
C PRO A 422 -3.51 -14.89 4.06
N VAL A 423 -2.57 -14.01 3.73
CA VAL A 423 -1.85 -13.19 4.72
C VAL A 423 -2.79 -12.22 5.43
N ILE A 424 -3.66 -11.52 4.69
CA ILE A 424 -4.63 -10.58 5.29
C ILE A 424 -5.62 -11.35 6.17
N ALA A 425 -6.09 -12.50 5.71
CA ALA A 425 -6.97 -13.36 6.50
C ALA A 425 -6.28 -13.86 7.78
N ALA A 426 -4.99 -14.22 7.73
CA ALA A 426 -4.21 -14.61 8.90
C ALA A 426 -4.05 -13.47 9.93
N VAL A 427 -3.95 -12.20 9.49
CA VAL A 427 -3.96 -11.05 10.41
C VAL A 427 -5.27 -10.99 11.18
N PHE A 428 -6.42 -11.20 10.51
CA PHE A 428 -7.72 -11.22 11.17
C PHE A 428 -7.86 -12.39 12.16
N ASP A 429 -7.29 -13.57 11.86
CA ASP A 429 -7.38 -14.74 12.73
C ASP A 429 -6.71 -14.55 14.09
N VAL A 430 -5.65 -13.76 14.15
CA VAL A 430 -4.85 -13.54 15.37
C VAL A 430 -5.03 -12.14 15.96
N ALA A 431 -5.88 -11.31 15.36
CA ALA A 431 -6.25 -10.00 15.90
C ALA A 431 -7.58 -10.10 16.67
N PRO A 432 -7.72 -9.42 17.83
CA PRO A 432 -9.00 -9.32 18.52
C PRO A 432 -10.09 -8.73 17.60
N ALA A 433 -11.28 -9.33 17.59
CA ALA A 433 -12.37 -8.97 16.67
C ALA A 433 -12.73 -7.47 16.71
N ARG A 434 -12.64 -6.83 17.89
CA ARG A 434 -12.92 -5.41 18.09
C ARG A 434 -11.99 -4.50 17.29
N ILE A 435 -10.70 -4.85 17.17
CA ILE A 435 -9.66 -4.00 16.55
C ILE A 435 -9.07 -4.64 15.29
N GLY A 436 -9.63 -5.73 14.79
CA GLY A 436 -9.10 -6.46 13.64
C GLY A 436 -8.90 -5.59 12.42
N ALA A 437 -9.86 -4.71 12.11
CA ALA A 437 -9.74 -3.75 11.00
C ALA A 437 -8.61 -2.74 11.21
N THR A 438 -8.43 -2.26 12.44
CA THR A 438 -7.34 -1.32 12.79
C THR A 438 -5.97 -2.00 12.69
N VAL A 439 -5.85 -3.26 13.11
CA VAL A 439 -4.61 -4.06 12.98
C VAL A 439 -4.28 -4.30 11.50
N VAL A 440 -5.29 -4.62 10.66
CA VAL A 440 -5.08 -4.76 9.20
C VAL A 440 -4.69 -3.41 8.58
N GLY A 441 -5.31 -2.31 8.98
CA GLY A 441 -4.91 -0.97 8.52
C GLY A 441 -3.46 -0.63 8.89
N ALA A 442 -3.05 -0.93 10.13
CA ALA A 442 -1.68 -0.77 10.59
C ALA A 442 -0.71 -1.69 9.83
N TYR A 443 -1.12 -2.93 9.53
CA TYR A 443 -0.36 -3.86 8.71
C TYR A 443 -0.13 -3.30 7.30
N LEU A 444 -1.18 -2.84 6.62
CA LEU A 444 -1.08 -2.27 5.28
C LEU A 444 -0.19 -1.01 5.26
N LEU A 445 -0.35 -0.12 6.24
CA LEU A 445 0.52 1.04 6.39
C LEU A 445 1.99 0.61 6.55
N PHE A 446 2.25 -0.36 7.41
CA PHE A 446 3.60 -0.83 7.70
C PHE A 446 4.27 -1.44 6.47
N ILE A 447 3.58 -2.34 5.74
CA ILE A 447 4.15 -2.97 4.55
C ILE A 447 4.40 -1.98 3.41
N HIS A 448 3.57 -0.96 3.26
CA HIS A 448 3.80 0.07 2.24
C HIS A 448 4.95 1.01 2.61
N VAL A 449 5.10 1.38 3.88
CA VAL A 449 6.18 2.28 4.32
C VAL A 449 7.51 1.52 4.45
N ALA A 450 7.52 0.37 5.12
CA ALA A 450 8.74 -0.41 5.38
C ALA A 450 9.12 -1.34 4.21
N GLY A 451 8.20 -1.62 3.29
CA GLY A 451 8.42 -2.44 2.11
C GLY A 451 8.53 -1.59 0.84
N ASP A 452 7.39 -1.24 0.24
CA ASP A 452 7.31 -0.62 -1.09
C ASP A 452 8.11 0.67 -1.20
N ALA A 453 7.98 1.56 -0.21
CA ALA A 453 8.59 2.88 -0.26
C ALA A 453 10.12 2.82 -0.16
N ILE A 454 10.67 1.77 0.44
CA ILE A 454 12.11 1.54 0.54
C ILE A 454 12.64 0.78 -0.69
N ALA A 455 11.84 -0.16 -1.24
CA ALA A 455 12.27 -1.01 -2.33
C ALA A 455 12.70 -0.23 -3.57
N LEU A 456 11.88 0.75 -3.99
CA LEU A 456 12.10 1.45 -5.25
C LEU A 456 13.39 2.30 -5.26
N PRO A 457 13.66 3.18 -4.26
CA PRO A 457 14.89 3.94 -4.25
C PRO A 457 16.13 3.10 -3.93
N LEU A 458 16.00 2.03 -3.12
CA LEU A 458 17.12 1.15 -2.82
C LEU A 458 17.58 0.38 -4.07
N VAL A 459 16.65 -0.18 -4.84
CA VAL A 459 16.99 -0.85 -6.10
C VAL A 459 17.56 0.14 -7.09
N GLY A 460 16.98 1.35 -7.20
CA GLY A 460 17.53 2.42 -8.03
C GLY A 460 18.98 2.74 -7.66
N PHE A 461 19.25 2.91 -6.37
CA PHE A 461 20.61 3.16 -5.87
C PHE A 461 21.59 2.02 -6.17
N LEU A 462 21.17 0.77 -6.00
CA LEU A 462 21.99 -0.37 -6.37
C LEU A 462 22.18 -0.47 -7.89
N SER A 463 21.15 -0.11 -8.65
CA SER A 463 21.20 -0.10 -10.13
C SER A 463 22.19 0.95 -10.67
N ASP A 464 22.22 2.16 -10.08
CA ASP A 464 23.18 3.20 -10.46
C ASP A 464 24.64 2.75 -10.24
N ARG A 465 24.89 1.82 -9.32
CA ARG A 465 26.24 1.32 -8.99
C ARG A 465 26.64 0.03 -9.69
N PHE A 466 25.71 -0.91 -9.75
CA PHE A 466 26.00 -2.28 -10.15
C PHE A 466 25.29 -2.71 -11.44
N GLY A 467 24.41 -1.83 -11.98
CA GLY A 467 23.51 -2.14 -13.06
C GLY A 467 22.22 -2.82 -12.56
N ILE A 468 21.11 -2.59 -13.30
CA ILE A 468 19.79 -3.17 -12.98
C ILE A 468 19.79 -4.70 -13.05
N ASP A 469 20.62 -5.27 -13.91
CA ASP A 469 20.79 -6.70 -14.11
C ASP A 469 21.26 -7.43 -12.85
N ARG A 470 21.99 -6.73 -11.97
CA ARG A 470 22.42 -7.25 -10.65
C ARG A 470 21.55 -6.75 -9.51
N ALA A 471 21.19 -5.48 -9.52
CA ALA A 471 20.44 -4.84 -8.46
C ALA A 471 19.08 -5.51 -8.22
N ILE A 472 18.40 -5.94 -9.28
CA ILE A 472 17.05 -6.50 -9.23
C ILE A 472 16.97 -7.81 -8.43
N PHE A 473 18.07 -8.57 -8.28
CA PHE A 473 18.08 -9.84 -7.55
C PHE A 473 17.78 -9.70 -6.05
N ILE A 474 17.95 -8.50 -5.47
CA ILE A 474 17.57 -8.25 -4.06
C ILE A 474 16.07 -8.46 -3.83
N LEU A 475 15.24 -8.24 -4.87
CA LEU A 475 13.79 -8.29 -4.75
C LEU A 475 13.25 -9.71 -4.53
N PRO A 476 13.54 -10.71 -5.38
CA PRO A 476 13.14 -12.08 -5.09
C PRO A 476 13.85 -12.64 -3.84
N SER A 477 15.06 -12.19 -3.52
CA SER A 477 15.75 -12.58 -2.28
C SER A 477 14.98 -12.08 -1.05
N ALA A 478 14.47 -10.86 -1.07
CA ALA A 478 13.61 -10.33 -0.02
C ALA A 478 12.27 -11.09 0.07
N ALA A 479 11.66 -11.48 -1.06
CA ALA A 479 10.46 -12.29 -1.07
C ALA A 479 10.68 -13.67 -0.43
N ILE A 480 11.83 -14.32 -0.71
CA ILE A 480 12.25 -15.57 -0.04
C ILE A 480 12.42 -15.35 1.46
N ALA A 481 13.13 -14.31 1.87
CA ALA A 481 13.31 -13.97 3.27
C ALA A 481 11.96 -13.72 3.96
N GLY A 482 11.04 -13.02 3.30
CA GLY A 482 9.67 -12.84 3.77
C GLY A 482 8.92 -14.16 3.91
N GLY A 483 9.05 -15.08 2.94
CA GLY A 483 8.51 -16.43 3.00
C GLY A 483 9.05 -17.23 4.20
N LEU A 484 10.36 -17.16 4.48
CA LEU A 484 10.98 -17.76 5.66
C LEU A 484 10.43 -17.19 6.97
N VAL A 485 10.31 -15.85 7.07
CA VAL A 485 9.75 -15.18 8.25
C VAL A 485 8.29 -15.60 8.47
N LEU A 486 7.48 -15.67 7.42
CA LEU A 486 6.09 -16.17 7.51
C LEU A 486 6.06 -17.64 7.92
N PHE A 487 6.99 -18.47 7.44
CA PHE A 487 7.09 -19.88 7.82
C PHE A 487 7.37 -20.05 9.33
N LEU A 488 8.21 -19.20 9.93
CA LEU A 488 8.42 -19.19 11.37
C LEU A 488 7.11 -18.90 12.14
N GLY A 489 6.25 -18.06 11.60
CA GLY A 489 4.92 -17.76 12.15
C GLY A 489 3.96 -18.95 12.18
N VAL A 490 4.18 -19.99 11.35
CA VAL A 490 3.38 -21.24 11.36
C VAL A 490 3.41 -21.93 12.72
N GLN A 491 4.50 -21.78 13.48
CA GLN A 491 4.66 -22.38 14.80
C GLN A 491 3.80 -21.71 15.87
N THR A 492 3.51 -20.42 15.73
CA THR A 492 2.83 -19.60 16.76
C THR A 492 1.35 -19.38 16.48
N VAL A 493 0.90 -19.52 15.23
CA VAL A 493 -0.44 -19.11 14.80
C VAL A 493 -1.57 -19.81 15.56
N LEU A 494 -1.50 -21.11 15.79
CA LEU A 494 -2.57 -21.83 16.52
C LEU A 494 -2.69 -21.40 17.97
N ARG A 495 -1.56 -21.14 18.64
CA ARG A 495 -1.56 -20.66 20.02
C ARG A 495 -2.18 -19.27 20.10
N ASP A 496 -1.81 -18.38 19.19
CA ASP A 496 -2.28 -17.00 19.19
C ASP A 496 -3.78 -16.92 18.79
N MET A 497 -4.24 -17.77 17.86
CA MET A 497 -5.68 -17.95 17.55
C MET A 497 -6.49 -18.43 18.77
N ALA A 498 -5.98 -19.45 19.48
CA ALA A 498 -6.64 -19.96 20.68
C ALA A 498 -6.71 -18.89 21.78
N PHE A 499 -5.67 -18.08 21.94
CA PHE A 499 -5.64 -16.97 22.89
C PHE A 499 -6.70 -15.90 22.59
N VAL A 500 -6.88 -15.53 21.31
CA VAL A 500 -7.91 -14.58 20.89
C VAL A 500 -9.31 -15.16 21.10
N ALA A 501 -9.54 -16.42 20.74
CA ALA A 501 -10.82 -17.09 20.93
C ALA A 501 -11.22 -17.14 22.41
N ALA A 502 -10.30 -17.49 23.31
CA ALA A 502 -10.55 -17.54 24.76
C ALA A 502 -10.96 -16.18 25.35
N ARG A 503 -10.38 -15.07 24.85
CA ARG A 503 -10.77 -13.71 25.28
C ARG A 503 -12.14 -13.29 24.76
N THR A 504 -12.51 -13.71 23.57
CA THR A 504 -13.84 -13.40 23.00
C THR A 504 -14.96 -14.10 23.76
N THR A 505 -14.75 -15.34 24.22
CA THR A 505 -15.72 -16.09 25.05
C THR A 505 -15.82 -15.55 26.48
N ALA A 506 -14.75 -15.04 27.04
CA ALA A 506 -14.76 -14.46 28.40
C ALA A 506 -15.52 -13.12 28.48
N THR A 507 -15.61 -12.37 27.38
CA THR A 507 -16.32 -11.08 27.29
C THR A 507 -17.82 -11.23 27.01
N HIS A 508 -18.31 -12.42 26.63
CA HIS A 508 -19.73 -12.78 26.50
C HIS A 508 -20.00 -14.03 27.31
N PRO A 509 -20.26 -13.92 28.64
CA PRO A 509 -20.79 -15.06 29.38
C PRO A 509 -22.11 -15.44 28.73
N VAL A 510 -22.20 -16.69 28.26
CA VAL A 510 -23.44 -17.28 27.74
C VAL A 510 -24.49 -17.15 28.83
N VAL A 511 -25.42 -16.21 28.67
CA VAL A 511 -26.64 -16.21 29.50
C VAL A 511 -27.38 -17.48 29.12
N ARG A 512 -27.22 -18.54 29.93
CA ARG A 512 -28.11 -19.68 29.86
C ARG A 512 -29.47 -19.15 30.32
N VAL A 513 -30.36 -18.94 29.38
CA VAL A 513 -31.79 -18.76 29.67
C VAL A 513 -32.27 -20.11 30.24
N PRO A 514 -32.91 -20.11 31.40
CA PRO A 514 -33.43 -21.34 32.05
C PRO A 514 -34.54 -22.00 31.25
#